data_62eb781d13ad0dc98d8323204af6676d
#
_entry.id   62eb781d13ad0dc98d8323204af6676d
#
_cell.length_a   1.000
_cell.length_b   1.000
_cell.length_c   1.000
_cell.angle_alpha   90.00
_cell.angle_beta   90.00
_cell.angle_gamma   90.00
#
_symmetry.space_group_name_H-M   'P 1'
#
loop_
_entity.id
_entity.type
_entity.pdbx_description
1 polymer ?
#
loop_
_entity_poly.entity_id
_entity_poly.type
_entity_poly.pdbx_seq_one_letter_code
_entity_poly.pdbx_strand_id
1 'polypeptide(L)'
;MANMTVNLKVWRQAGPKEKGEFRTYTVETDTDTSFLETLDILNEQLVNNHEEPIAFDHDCREGICGMCSLYINGHPHGPATGATTCQLYMRRFKDGETITVEPWRSAAFPVIKDLMVNRNAFDQIQQAGGYVSFNCGGAQDA
;
A
#
# COMPACT_ATOMS: atom_id res chain seq x y z
N MET A 1 3.90 -18.16 15.11
CA MET A 1 4.25 -16.74 15.04
C MET A 1 5.72 -16.55 15.32
N ALA A 2 6.44 -16.02 14.36
CA ALA A 2 7.86 -15.75 14.51
C ALA A 2 8.09 -14.25 14.33
N ASN A 3 8.75 -13.63 15.30
CA ASN A 3 9.15 -12.23 15.20
C ASN A 3 10.20 -12.06 14.11
N MET A 4 10.10 -10.97 13.40
CA MET A 4 11.07 -10.61 12.37
C MET A 4 11.30 -9.10 12.39
N THR A 5 12.47 -8.70 11.94
CA THR A 5 12.84 -7.30 11.79
C THR A 5 13.06 -7.02 10.32
N VAL A 6 12.44 -5.97 9.81
CA VAL A 6 12.58 -5.56 8.41
C VAL A 6 12.98 -4.09 8.32
N ASN A 7 13.65 -3.73 7.24
CA ASN A 7 13.96 -2.35 6.92
C ASN A 7 13.04 -1.90 5.78
N LEU A 8 12.12 -0.99 6.09
CA LEU A 8 11.20 -0.44 5.10
C LEU A 8 11.81 0.83 4.51
N LYS A 9 12.11 0.78 3.22
CA LYS A 9 12.58 1.93 2.44
C LYS A 9 11.37 2.55 1.76
N VAL A 10 10.79 3.56 2.41
CA VAL A 10 9.49 4.13 2.06
C VAL A 10 9.65 5.45 1.33
N TRP A 11 8.89 5.62 0.25
CA TRP A 11 8.80 6.89 -0.44
C TRP A 11 8.07 7.92 0.43
N ARG A 12 8.71 9.05 0.67
CA ARG A 12 8.17 10.17 1.43
C ARG A 12 8.11 11.41 0.55
N GLN A 13 6.92 12.01 0.47
CA GLN A 13 6.66 13.20 -0.33
C GLN A 13 5.60 14.05 0.37
N ALA A 14 5.94 15.26 0.75
CA ALA A 14 5.08 16.11 1.57
C ALA A 14 3.83 16.60 0.83
N GLY A 15 3.88 16.68 -0.51
CA GLY A 15 2.76 17.15 -1.32
C GLY A 15 2.97 16.89 -2.80
N PRO A 16 1.96 17.21 -3.65
CA PRO A 16 2.02 16.91 -5.09
C PRO A 16 3.15 17.61 -5.86
N LYS A 17 3.55 18.77 -5.38
CA LYS A 17 4.60 19.59 -6.02
C LYS A 17 5.94 19.51 -5.30
N GLU A 18 6.00 18.75 -4.21
CA GLU A 18 7.20 18.59 -3.43
C GLU A 18 8.07 17.50 -4.00
N LYS A 19 9.38 17.64 -3.82
CA LYS A 19 10.32 16.60 -4.19
C LYS A 19 10.23 15.46 -3.18
N GLY A 20 10.05 14.22 -3.68
CA GLY A 20 10.05 13.03 -2.85
C GLY A 20 11.43 12.43 -2.70
N GLU A 21 11.58 11.61 -1.66
CA GLU A 21 12.78 10.82 -1.40
C GLU A 21 12.42 9.51 -0.68
N PHE A 22 13.30 8.53 -0.76
CA PHE A 22 13.18 7.33 0.06
C PHE A 22 13.79 7.56 1.44
N ARG A 23 13.08 7.09 2.47
CA ARG A 23 13.58 7.04 3.84
C ARG A 23 13.48 5.62 4.36
N THR A 24 14.50 5.17 5.07
CA THR A 24 14.57 3.82 5.61
C THR A 24 14.22 3.81 7.09
N TYR A 25 13.33 2.90 7.46
CA TYR A 25 12.87 2.68 8.84
C TYR A 25 13.06 1.21 9.20
N THR A 26 13.48 0.95 10.42
CA THR A 26 13.56 -0.42 10.95
C THR A 26 12.31 -0.70 11.76
N VAL A 27 11.63 -1.80 11.46
CA VAL A 27 10.37 -2.19 12.09
C VAL A 27 10.45 -3.63 12.56
N GLU A 28 10.06 -3.86 13.80
CA GLU A 28 9.83 -5.20 14.32
C GLU A 28 8.37 -5.60 14.06
N THR A 29 8.16 -6.75 13.48
CA THR A 29 6.86 -7.26 13.12
C THR A 29 6.83 -8.78 13.29
N ASP A 30 5.79 -9.42 12.83
CA ASP A 30 5.52 -10.83 12.97
C ASP A 30 5.21 -11.44 11.60
N THR A 31 5.57 -12.68 11.39
CA THR A 31 5.37 -13.37 10.10
C THR A 31 3.90 -13.51 9.70
N ASP A 32 2.99 -13.50 10.66
CA ASP A 32 1.54 -13.61 10.40
C ASP A 32 0.85 -12.24 10.27
N THR A 33 1.58 -11.16 10.51
CA THR A 33 1.11 -9.79 10.31
C THR A 33 1.09 -9.44 8.82
N SER A 34 0.06 -8.71 8.37
CA SER A 34 0.02 -8.21 7.00
C SER A 34 1.00 -7.05 6.81
N PHE A 35 1.37 -6.78 5.55
CA PHE A 35 2.22 -5.64 5.23
C PHE A 35 1.55 -4.31 5.61
N LEU A 36 0.24 -4.21 5.44
CA LEU A 36 -0.53 -3.02 5.83
C LEU A 36 -0.47 -2.78 7.34
N GLU A 37 -0.63 -3.83 8.14
CA GLU A 37 -0.48 -3.74 9.60
C GLU A 37 0.95 -3.37 10.02
N THR A 38 1.94 -3.83 9.27
CA THR A 38 3.34 -3.44 9.51
C THR A 38 3.55 -1.94 9.27
N LEU A 39 2.86 -1.35 8.29
CA LEU A 39 2.84 0.11 8.12
C LEU A 39 2.14 0.83 9.29
N ASP A 40 1.10 0.25 9.85
CA ASP A 40 0.46 0.79 11.06
C ASP A 40 1.42 0.78 12.26
N ILE A 41 2.16 -0.32 12.44
CA ILE A 41 3.19 -0.44 13.50
C ILE A 41 4.26 0.64 13.33
N LEU A 42 4.73 0.83 12.10
CA LEU A 42 5.70 1.89 11.80
C LEU A 42 5.13 3.28 12.11
N ASN A 43 3.89 3.54 11.74
CA ASN A 43 3.26 4.83 12.02
C ASN A 43 3.09 5.10 13.52
N GLU A 44 2.74 4.08 14.30
CA GLU A 44 2.73 4.20 15.76
C GLU A 44 4.13 4.55 16.30
N GLN A 45 5.15 3.89 15.81
CA GLN A 45 6.55 4.19 16.17
C GLN A 45 6.93 5.64 15.82
N LEU A 46 6.56 6.11 14.63
CA LEU A 46 6.83 7.48 14.20
C LEU A 46 6.13 8.51 15.08
N VAL A 47 4.84 8.30 15.36
CA VAL A 47 4.05 9.21 16.21
C VAL A 47 4.64 9.28 17.62
N ASN A 48 5.04 8.14 18.19
CA ASN A 48 5.67 8.10 19.51
C ASN A 48 7.02 8.83 19.54
N ASN A 49 7.72 8.89 18.42
CA ASN A 49 8.96 9.62 18.26
C ASN A 49 8.76 11.09 17.84
N HIS A 50 7.54 11.58 17.82
CA HIS A 50 7.18 12.93 17.35
C HIS A 50 7.56 13.18 15.87
N GLU A 51 7.57 12.13 15.08
CA GLU A 51 7.78 12.20 13.63
C GLU A 51 6.46 12.11 12.89
N GLU A 52 6.40 12.69 11.69
CA GLU A 52 5.19 12.64 10.88
C GLU A 52 4.93 11.21 10.35
N PRO A 53 3.73 10.65 10.58
CA PRO A 53 3.40 9.33 10.09
C PRO A 53 3.35 9.29 8.55
N ILE A 54 3.49 8.09 8.00
CA ILE A 54 3.37 7.85 6.56
C ILE A 54 1.90 7.93 6.17
N ALA A 55 1.59 8.73 5.14
CA ALA A 55 0.26 8.76 4.56
C ALA A 55 0.10 7.60 3.57
N PHE A 56 -0.89 6.76 3.79
CA PHE A 56 -1.27 5.68 2.89
C PHE A 56 -2.77 5.39 2.97
N ASP A 57 -3.33 4.88 1.89
CA ASP A 57 -4.75 4.57 1.81
C ASP A 57 -5.04 3.14 2.27
N HIS A 58 -6.15 3.00 2.97
CA HIS A 58 -6.73 1.71 3.33
C HIS A 58 -8.21 1.91 3.66
N ASP A 59 -9.04 0.93 3.34
CA ASP A 59 -10.46 0.96 3.68
C ASP A 59 -10.93 -0.38 4.26
N CYS A 60 -11.16 -1.38 3.40
CA CYS A 60 -11.77 -2.64 3.83
C CYS A 60 -10.86 -3.51 4.72
N ARG A 61 -9.56 -3.50 4.49
CA ARG A 61 -8.55 -4.35 5.14
C ARG A 61 -8.79 -5.86 5.00
N GLU A 62 -9.61 -6.25 4.01
CA GLU A 62 -9.99 -7.65 3.77
C GLU A 62 -9.87 -8.08 2.30
N GLY A 63 -9.07 -7.35 1.52
CA GLY A 63 -8.73 -7.72 0.16
C GLY A 63 -9.80 -7.44 -0.88
N ILE A 64 -10.73 -6.52 -0.64
CA ILE A 64 -11.87 -6.25 -1.52
C ILE A 64 -11.71 -4.94 -2.29
N CYS A 65 -11.41 -3.84 -1.62
CA CYS A 65 -11.51 -2.49 -2.20
C CYS A 65 -10.31 -2.07 -3.07
N GLY A 66 -9.13 -2.66 -2.87
CA GLY A 66 -7.91 -2.29 -3.61
C GLY A 66 -7.30 -0.94 -3.24
N MET A 67 -7.80 -0.23 -2.22
CA MET A 67 -7.31 1.10 -1.84
C MET A 67 -5.88 1.07 -1.30
N CYS A 68 -5.45 -0.05 -0.72
CA CYS A 68 -4.11 -0.22 -0.16
C CYS A 68 -3.06 -0.65 -1.20
N SER A 69 -3.35 -0.54 -2.48
CA SER A 69 -2.44 -0.96 -3.55
C SER A 69 -1.17 -0.13 -3.57
N LEU A 70 -0.02 -0.79 -3.55
CA LEU A 70 1.31 -0.18 -3.51
C LEU A 70 2.28 -0.92 -4.43
N TYR A 71 3.35 -0.25 -4.82
CA TYR A 71 4.53 -0.87 -5.41
C TYR A 71 5.48 -1.31 -4.31
N ILE A 72 5.77 -2.59 -4.25
CA ILE A 72 6.63 -3.19 -3.23
C ILE A 72 7.74 -3.94 -3.95
N ASN A 73 8.99 -3.57 -3.69
CA ASN A 73 10.18 -4.09 -4.37
C ASN A 73 10.08 -4.00 -5.91
N GLY A 74 9.47 -2.92 -6.41
CA GLY A 74 9.34 -2.67 -7.84
C GLY A 74 8.25 -3.49 -8.54
N HIS A 75 7.40 -4.17 -7.79
CA HIS A 75 6.29 -4.97 -8.31
C HIS A 75 4.96 -4.54 -7.66
N PRO A 76 3.85 -4.55 -8.41
CA PRO A 76 2.53 -4.34 -7.79
C PRO A 76 2.29 -5.41 -6.72
N HIS A 77 2.06 -4.97 -5.47
CA HIS A 77 1.79 -5.84 -4.32
C HIS A 77 2.93 -6.81 -3.97
N GLY A 78 4.16 -6.55 -4.42
CA GLY A 78 5.34 -7.36 -4.09
C GLY A 78 5.25 -8.81 -4.56
N PRO A 79 5.62 -9.78 -3.70
CA PRO A 79 5.69 -11.19 -4.07
C PRO A 79 4.34 -11.90 -4.19
N ALA A 80 3.24 -11.28 -3.75
CA ALA A 80 1.91 -11.87 -3.78
C ALA A 80 1.11 -11.35 -4.98
N THR A 81 1.32 -11.95 -6.15
CA THR A 81 0.61 -11.57 -7.39
C THR A 81 -0.90 -11.70 -7.22
N GLY A 82 -1.64 -10.65 -7.61
CA GLY A 82 -3.10 -10.63 -7.55
C GLY A 82 -3.68 -10.39 -6.16
N ALA A 83 -2.84 -10.11 -5.16
CA ALA A 83 -3.27 -9.74 -3.82
C ALA A 83 -3.14 -8.22 -3.61
N THR A 84 -3.72 -7.73 -2.54
CA THR A 84 -3.57 -6.36 -2.07
C THR A 84 -2.59 -6.28 -0.89
N THR A 85 -2.14 -5.10 -0.53
CA THR A 85 -1.18 -4.92 0.57
C THR A 85 -1.72 -5.42 1.91
N CYS A 86 -3.03 -5.32 2.15
CA CYS A 86 -3.66 -5.86 3.35
C CYS A 86 -3.70 -7.39 3.40
N GLN A 87 -3.49 -8.07 2.27
CA GLN A 87 -3.43 -9.53 2.16
C GLN A 87 -2.03 -10.05 1.86
N LEU A 88 -1.05 -9.16 1.81
CA LEU A 88 0.36 -9.53 1.69
C LEU A 88 0.92 -9.72 3.10
N TYR A 89 1.26 -10.95 3.46
CA TYR A 89 1.75 -11.27 4.78
C TYR A 89 3.27 -11.23 4.87
N MET A 90 3.78 -10.85 6.04
CA MET A 90 5.22 -10.64 6.26
C MET A 90 6.05 -11.92 6.10
N ARG A 91 5.46 -13.10 6.25
CA ARG A 91 6.14 -14.39 5.96
C ARG A 91 6.63 -14.53 4.52
N ARG A 92 6.18 -13.67 3.61
CA ARG A 92 6.68 -13.62 2.22
C ARG A 92 8.06 -12.95 2.11
N PHE A 93 8.52 -12.35 3.17
CA PHE A 93 9.81 -11.65 3.25
C PHE A 93 10.73 -12.35 4.24
N LYS A 94 12.01 -12.04 4.16
CA LYS A 94 13.02 -12.60 5.03
C LYS A 94 13.32 -11.66 6.19
N ASP A 95 13.68 -12.23 7.34
CA ASP A 95 14.18 -11.46 8.47
C ASP A 95 15.42 -10.66 8.06
N GLY A 96 15.46 -9.38 8.41
CA GLY A 96 16.54 -8.45 8.04
C GLY A 96 16.45 -7.89 6.62
N GLU A 97 15.44 -8.27 5.84
CA GLU A 97 15.28 -7.80 4.46
C GLU A 97 15.00 -6.29 4.41
N THR A 98 15.55 -5.63 3.40
CA THR A 98 15.19 -4.26 3.05
C THR A 98 14.12 -4.29 1.96
N ILE A 99 12.96 -3.72 2.25
CA ILE A 99 11.79 -3.73 1.37
C ILE A 99 11.52 -2.31 0.92
N THR A 100 11.50 -2.09 -0.40
CA THR A 100 11.17 -0.79 -0.98
C THR A 100 9.66 -0.66 -1.12
N VAL A 101 9.11 0.45 -0.64
CA VAL A 101 7.67 0.74 -0.67
C VAL A 101 7.47 2.09 -1.33
N GLU A 102 6.68 2.12 -2.39
CA GLU A 102 6.42 3.35 -3.12
C GLU A 102 4.99 3.39 -3.67
N PRO A 103 4.46 4.60 -4.02
CA PRO A 103 3.15 4.71 -4.63
C PRO A 103 3.15 4.18 -6.06
N TRP A 104 1.98 4.14 -6.69
CA TRP A 104 1.86 3.74 -8.09
C TRP A 104 2.71 4.62 -9.01
N ARG A 105 3.44 3.98 -9.91
CA ARG A 105 4.26 4.65 -10.94
C ARG A 105 3.42 4.98 -12.16
N SER A 106 2.42 5.84 -11.99
CA SER A 106 1.51 6.18 -13.08
C SER A 106 1.20 7.68 -13.06
N ALA A 107 1.35 8.32 -14.22
CA ALA A 107 1.00 9.72 -14.38
C ALA A 107 -0.51 9.98 -14.21
N ALA A 108 -1.35 8.97 -14.46
CA ALA A 108 -2.80 9.05 -14.26
C ALA A 108 -3.18 9.15 -12.76
N PHE A 109 -2.30 8.72 -11.88
CA PHE A 109 -2.52 8.70 -10.43
C PHE A 109 -1.39 9.46 -9.72
N PRO A 110 -1.38 10.80 -9.81
CA PRO A 110 -0.33 11.60 -9.19
C PRO A 110 -0.36 11.49 -7.67
N VAL A 111 0.79 11.60 -7.04
CA VAL A 111 0.92 11.53 -5.59
C VAL A 111 0.23 12.71 -4.92
N ILE A 112 -0.58 12.43 -3.91
CA ILE A 112 -1.13 13.43 -2.99
C ILE A 112 -0.14 13.68 -1.86
N LYS A 113 0.27 12.61 -1.19
CA LYS A 113 1.25 12.63 -0.11
C LYS A 113 1.79 11.22 0.13
N ASP A 114 3.10 11.08 0.26
CA ASP A 114 3.77 9.80 0.51
C ASP A 114 3.27 8.67 -0.43
N LEU A 115 2.54 7.70 0.10
CA LEU A 115 2.01 6.55 -0.63
C LEU A 115 0.59 6.76 -1.17
N MET A 116 -0.06 7.86 -0.81
CA MET A 116 -1.40 8.20 -1.28
C MET A 116 -1.36 8.82 -2.67
N VAL A 117 -2.19 8.32 -3.57
CA VAL A 117 -2.32 8.84 -4.93
C VAL A 117 -3.74 9.36 -5.20
N ASN A 118 -3.85 10.30 -6.13
CA ASN A 118 -5.13 10.82 -6.59
C ASN A 118 -5.76 9.83 -7.57
N ARG A 119 -6.94 9.30 -7.24
CA ARG A 119 -7.68 8.29 -8.02
C ARG A 119 -8.82 8.88 -8.84
N ASN A 120 -8.89 10.20 -8.98
CA ASN A 120 -10.00 10.87 -9.71
C ASN A 120 -10.11 10.41 -11.17
N ALA A 121 -9.04 9.89 -11.76
CA ALA A 121 -9.09 9.31 -13.10
C ALA A 121 -10.11 8.17 -13.24
N PHE A 122 -10.30 7.36 -12.19
CA PHE A 122 -11.34 6.32 -12.17
C PHE A 122 -12.75 6.93 -12.17
N ASP A 123 -12.96 7.99 -11.39
CA ASP A 123 -14.25 8.69 -11.35
C ASP A 123 -14.59 9.29 -12.69
N GLN A 124 -13.62 9.86 -13.40
CA GLN A 124 -13.79 10.41 -14.74
C GLN A 124 -14.21 9.34 -15.75
N ILE A 125 -13.64 8.14 -15.67
CA ILE A 125 -14.00 7.00 -16.51
C ILE A 125 -15.45 6.59 -16.25
N GLN A 126 -15.87 6.53 -14.99
CA GLN A 126 -17.26 6.20 -14.63
C GLN A 126 -18.22 7.27 -15.12
N GLN A 127 -17.91 8.54 -14.97
CA GLN A 127 -18.72 9.66 -15.46
C GLN A 127 -18.87 9.63 -16.99
N ALA A 128 -17.86 9.14 -17.70
CA ALA A 128 -17.89 9.00 -19.15
C ALA A 128 -18.66 7.76 -19.65
N GLY A 129 -19.29 6.99 -18.75
CA GLY A 129 -20.10 5.81 -19.08
C GLY A 129 -19.46 4.48 -18.70
N GLY A 130 -18.35 4.48 -17.98
CA GLY A 130 -17.78 3.26 -17.40
C GLY A 130 -18.60 2.76 -16.23
N TYR A 131 -18.46 1.49 -15.91
CA TYR A 131 -19.10 0.90 -14.73
C TYR A 131 -18.23 -0.21 -14.14
N VAL A 132 -18.48 -0.52 -12.89
CA VAL A 132 -17.87 -1.64 -12.20
C VAL A 132 -18.96 -2.64 -11.85
N SER A 133 -18.75 -3.91 -12.18
CA SER A 133 -19.68 -4.98 -11.86
C SER A 133 -18.95 -6.20 -11.33
N PHE A 134 -19.64 -7.02 -10.57
CA PHE A 134 -19.15 -8.33 -10.19
C PHE A 134 -19.41 -9.33 -11.32
N ASN A 135 -18.41 -10.14 -11.64
CA ASN A 135 -18.62 -11.33 -12.46
C ASN A 135 -18.86 -12.51 -11.53
N CYS A 136 -20.10 -12.92 -11.41
CA CYS A 136 -20.52 -14.04 -10.57
C CYS A 136 -20.35 -15.40 -11.26
N GLY A 137 -19.84 -15.44 -12.49
CA GLY A 137 -19.69 -16.69 -13.25
C GLY A 137 -20.98 -17.24 -13.85
N GLY A 138 -22.08 -16.53 -13.74
CA GLY A 138 -23.39 -16.92 -14.30
C GLY A 138 -24.25 -15.72 -14.64
N ALA A 139 -25.36 -15.97 -15.30
CA ALA A 139 -26.34 -14.93 -15.58
C ALA A 139 -26.98 -14.45 -14.27
N GLN A 140 -27.22 -13.14 -14.17
CA GLN A 140 -27.94 -12.59 -13.03
C GLN A 140 -29.43 -12.99 -13.12
N ASP A 141 -30.01 -13.33 -11.99
CA ASP A 141 -31.45 -13.54 -11.91
C ASP A 141 -32.17 -12.21 -12.16
N ALA A 142 -33.18 -12.28 -12.96
CA ALA A 142 -33.97 -11.11 -13.35
C ALA A 142 -34.83 -10.58 -12.19
#